data_686b12c7a1a58692e2b55e6b6003eec2
#
_entry.id   686b12c7a1a58692e2b55e6b6003eec2
#
_cell.length_a   1.000
_cell.length_b   1.000
_cell.length_c   1.000
_cell.angle_alpha   90.00
_cell.angle_beta   90.00
_cell.angle_gamma   90.00
#
_symmetry.space_group_name_H-M   'P 1'
#
loop_
_entity.id
_entity.type
_entity.pdbx_description
1 polymer ?
#
loop_
_entity_poly.entity_id
_entity_poly.type
_entity_poly.pdbx_seq_one_letter_code
_entity_poly.pdbx_strand_id
1 'polypeptide(L)'
;MIHQLSGREGNVVAELPDTLKAFICKEISSVHELETLIFLRDHPERSWSPTEVAAHLFASLHIAEKDLESLKDRGFISCDGTDELPYYQYISRSEVDSSINDLATAYREFRVKVIGQIFFVENNRSAKRHN
;
A
#
# COMPACT_ATOMS: atom_id res chain seq x y z
N MET A 1 12.87 29.09 20.34
CA MET A 1 12.59 28.36 19.99
C MET A 1 12.50 27.86 19.68
N ILE A 2 12.26 27.96 19.80
CA ILE A 2 11.91 27.15 19.45
C ILE A 2 11.74 26.65 19.06
N HIS A 3 11.52 26.74 19.22
CA HIS A 3 11.14 25.88 18.84
C HIS A 3 10.93 25.31 18.85
N GLN A 4 10.89 25.54 19.00
CA GLN A 4 10.54 24.80 19.01
C GLN A 4 10.11 24.24 18.98
N LEU A 5 9.91 24.54 19.21
CA LEU A 5 9.36 23.82 19.17
C LEU A 5 8.97 23.32 18.98
N SER A 6 8.89 23.59 19.02
CA SER A 6 8.42 22.84 18.77
C SER A 6 8.03 22.21 18.76
N GLY A 7 7.81 22.33 19.01
CA GLY A 7 7.25 21.44 18.88
C GLY A 7 6.81 21.07 18.91
N ARG A 8 6.55 21.21 19.13
CA ARG A 8 6.01 20.69 19.08
C ARG A 8 5.72 20.22 18.72
N GLU A 9 5.75 20.43 18.67
CA GLU A 9 5.44 19.72 18.24
C GLU A 9 5.23 18.94 18.13
N GLY A 10 5.19 18.93 18.45
CA GLY A 10 4.87 17.91 18.20
C GLY A 10 4.43 17.32 18.03
N ASN A 11 4.06 17.37 18.16
CA ASN A 11 3.60 16.79 17.83
C ASN A 11 3.30 16.56 17.10
N VAL A 12 3.18 16.90 17.29
CA VAL A 12 2.88 16.78 16.52
C VAL A 12 2.92 16.23 15.51
N VAL A 13 3.19 16.42 15.34
CA VAL A 13 3.33 15.74 14.57
C VAL A 13 2.74 14.69 14.16
N ALA A 14 2.20 14.35 14.18
CA ALA A 14 1.73 13.04 14.12
C ALA A 14 0.62 12.80 13.12
N GLU A 15 0.40 13.70 12.23
CA GLU A 15 -0.56 13.52 11.14
C GLU A 15 0.16 13.13 9.86
N LEU A 16 -0.49 12.24 9.08
CA LEU A 16 0.02 11.92 7.76
C LEU A 16 -0.12 13.15 6.87
N PRO A 17 0.86 13.39 5.98
CA PRO A 17 0.71 14.49 5.01
C PRO A 17 -0.53 14.32 4.16
N ASP A 18 -1.14 15.43 3.77
CA ASP A 18 -2.35 15.40 2.95
C ASP A 18 -2.13 14.69 1.63
N THR A 19 -0.95 14.86 1.02
CA THR A 19 -0.63 14.18 -0.24
C THR A 19 -0.61 12.66 -0.05
N LEU A 20 -0.12 12.19 1.07
CA LEU A 20 -0.08 10.77 1.38
C LEU A 20 -1.49 10.23 1.64
N LYS A 21 -2.31 10.99 2.38
CA LYS A 21 -3.71 10.61 2.61
C LYS A 21 -4.46 10.49 1.29
N ALA A 22 -4.22 11.43 0.37
CA ALA A 22 -4.87 11.39 -0.95
C ALA A 22 -4.43 10.16 -1.73
N PHE A 23 -3.14 9.81 -1.68
CA PHE A 23 -2.63 8.64 -2.36
C PHE A 23 -3.28 7.36 -1.81
N ILE A 24 -3.35 7.25 -0.50
CA ILE A 24 -4.00 6.09 0.14
C ILE A 24 -5.46 6.01 -0.29
N CYS A 25 -6.16 7.13 -0.25
CA CYS A 25 -7.57 7.18 -0.62
C CYS A 25 -7.80 6.71 -2.05
N LYS A 26 -6.93 7.12 -2.95
CA LYS A 26 -7.09 6.84 -4.38
C LYS A 26 -6.63 5.44 -4.75
N GLU A 27 -5.53 4.97 -4.15
CA GLU A 27 -4.82 3.80 -4.69
C GLU A 27 -4.83 2.57 -3.80
N ILE A 28 -5.15 2.70 -2.52
CA ILE A 28 -5.03 1.56 -1.60
C ILE A 28 -6.42 1.16 -1.10
N SER A 29 -6.78 -0.10 -1.32
CA SER A 29 -8.11 -0.60 -0.96
C SER A 29 -8.15 -1.28 0.40
N SER A 30 -7.02 -1.85 0.84
CA SER A 30 -7.00 -2.61 2.09
C SER A 30 -5.58 -2.66 2.63
N VAL A 31 -5.46 -3.04 3.90
CA VAL A 31 -4.14 -3.24 4.52
C VAL A 31 -3.41 -4.39 3.84
N HIS A 32 -4.11 -5.45 3.48
CA HIS A 32 -3.49 -6.58 2.76
C HIS A 32 -2.91 -6.14 1.43
N GLU A 33 -3.63 -5.32 0.69
CA GLU A 33 -3.15 -4.82 -0.59
C GLU A 33 -1.90 -3.96 -0.38
N LEU A 34 -1.90 -3.12 0.64
CA LEU A 34 -0.73 -2.30 0.97
C LEU A 34 0.48 -3.18 1.29
N GLU A 35 0.28 -4.19 2.11
CA GLU A 35 1.39 -5.08 2.48
C GLU A 35 1.94 -5.83 1.27
N THR A 36 1.05 -6.23 0.37
CA THR A 36 1.47 -6.89 -0.87
C THR A 36 2.31 -5.95 -1.73
N LEU A 37 1.87 -4.71 -1.88
CA LEU A 37 2.62 -3.72 -2.65
C LEU A 37 4.00 -3.47 -2.04
N ILE A 38 4.06 -3.29 -0.73
CA ILE A 38 5.34 -3.03 -0.05
C ILE A 38 6.27 -4.24 -0.18
N PHE A 39 5.73 -5.45 -0.05
CA PHE A 39 6.54 -6.66 -0.19
C PHE A 39 7.19 -6.74 -1.57
N LEU A 40 6.41 -6.51 -2.63
CA LEU A 40 6.94 -6.57 -3.98
C LEU A 40 7.93 -5.44 -4.25
N ARG A 41 7.65 -4.26 -3.73
CA ARG A 41 8.55 -3.12 -3.86
C ARG A 41 9.89 -3.38 -3.17
N ASP A 42 9.87 -4.08 -2.04
CA ASP A 42 11.09 -4.39 -1.30
C ASP A 42 11.89 -5.53 -1.93
N HIS A 43 11.26 -6.28 -2.84
CA HIS A 43 11.92 -7.41 -3.51
C HIS A 43 11.76 -7.30 -5.03
N PRO A 44 12.29 -6.22 -5.63
CA PRO A 44 12.04 -5.93 -7.04
C PRO A 44 12.89 -6.75 -8.00
N GLU A 45 13.81 -7.54 -7.48
CA GLU A 45 14.79 -8.25 -8.29
C GLU A 45 14.24 -9.49 -8.96
N ARG A 46 13.02 -9.93 -8.58
CA ARG A 46 12.43 -11.14 -9.18
C ARG A 46 10.92 -11.04 -9.21
N SER A 47 10.30 -11.96 -9.94
CA SER A 47 8.85 -12.12 -9.99
C SER A 47 8.40 -13.11 -8.91
N TRP A 48 7.16 -12.99 -8.49
CA TRP A 48 6.59 -13.78 -7.41
C TRP A 48 5.24 -14.34 -7.82
N SER A 49 5.00 -15.62 -7.50
CA SER A 49 3.69 -16.21 -7.73
C SER A 49 2.75 -15.84 -6.59
N PRO A 50 1.42 -15.92 -6.81
CA PRO A 50 0.48 -15.68 -5.72
C PRO A 50 0.70 -16.60 -4.51
N THR A 51 1.05 -17.86 -4.74
CA THR A 51 1.33 -18.79 -3.66
C THR A 51 2.52 -18.34 -2.82
N GLU A 52 3.57 -17.86 -3.48
CA GLU A 52 4.74 -17.36 -2.77
C GLU A 52 4.40 -16.11 -1.95
N VAL A 53 3.65 -15.18 -2.54
CA VAL A 53 3.25 -13.97 -1.84
C VAL A 53 2.39 -14.30 -0.64
N ALA A 54 1.41 -15.20 -0.82
CA ALA A 54 0.53 -15.60 0.28
C ALA A 54 1.33 -16.21 1.42
N ALA A 55 2.32 -17.04 1.10
CA ALA A 55 3.15 -17.68 2.14
C ALA A 55 3.95 -16.64 2.91
N HIS A 56 4.55 -15.68 2.23
CA HIS A 56 5.37 -14.66 2.88
C HIS A 56 4.55 -13.71 3.75
N LEU A 57 3.32 -13.42 3.35
CA LEU A 57 2.47 -12.47 4.06
C LEU A 57 1.48 -13.13 5.01
N PHE A 58 1.53 -14.45 5.12
CA PHE A 58 0.60 -15.21 5.97
C PHE A 58 -0.86 -14.91 5.60
N ALA A 59 -1.11 -14.81 4.31
CA ALA A 59 -2.44 -14.50 3.78
C ALA A 59 -3.01 -15.73 3.06
N SER A 60 -4.31 -15.72 2.81
CA SER A 60 -4.90 -16.77 1.99
C SER A 60 -4.51 -16.54 0.53
N LEU A 61 -4.49 -17.63 -0.24
CA LEU A 61 -4.19 -17.54 -1.66
C LEU A 61 -5.20 -16.64 -2.38
N HIS A 62 -6.48 -16.77 -2.02
CA HIS A 62 -7.52 -15.96 -2.64
C HIS A 62 -7.29 -14.46 -2.46
N ILE A 63 -6.91 -14.06 -1.24
CA ILE A 63 -6.63 -12.65 -0.96
C ILE A 63 -5.39 -12.19 -1.73
N ALA A 64 -4.35 -13.02 -1.77
CA ALA A 64 -3.14 -12.67 -2.51
C ALA A 64 -3.45 -12.49 -4.00
N GLU A 65 -4.23 -13.40 -4.58
CA GLU A 65 -4.61 -13.30 -5.99
C GLU A 65 -5.38 -12.02 -6.27
N LYS A 66 -6.33 -11.69 -5.40
CA LYS A 66 -7.16 -10.50 -5.57
C LYS A 66 -6.30 -9.23 -5.48
N ASP A 67 -5.43 -9.17 -4.49
CA ASP A 67 -4.57 -8.00 -4.30
C ASP A 67 -3.60 -7.82 -5.46
N LEU A 68 -3.00 -8.91 -5.93
CA LEU A 68 -2.06 -8.83 -7.04
C LEU A 68 -2.74 -8.35 -8.32
N GLU A 69 -3.95 -8.83 -8.60
CA GLU A 69 -4.68 -8.37 -9.77
C GLU A 69 -5.04 -6.89 -9.65
N SER A 70 -5.46 -6.45 -8.46
CA SER A 70 -5.77 -5.05 -8.22
C SER A 70 -4.55 -4.15 -8.45
N LEU A 71 -3.40 -4.54 -7.91
CA LEU A 71 -2.16 -3.76 -8.07
C LEU A 71 -1.71 -3.74 -9.52
N LYS A 72 -1.86 -4.87 -10.23
CA LYS A 72 -1.53 -4.91 -11.65
C LYS A 72 -2.42 -3.97 -12.44
N ASP A 73 -3.72 -3.99 -12.17
CA ASP A 73 -4.67 -3.13 -12.89
C ASP A 73 -4.37 -1.65 -12.68
N ARG A 74 -3.80 -1.30 -11.53
CA ARG A 74 -3.40 0.08 -11.24
C ARG A 74 -2.03 0.44 -11.78
N GLY A 75 -1.32 -0.53 -12.35
CA GLY A 75 -0.03 -0.27 -12.98
C GLY A 75 1.17 -0.26 -12.05
N PHE A 76 1.02 -0.74 -10.81
CA PHE A 76 2.14 -0.78 -9.87
C PHE A 76 3.04 -1.99 -10.08
N ILE A 77 2.50 -3.06 -10.63
CA ILE A 77 3.24 -4.29 -10.85
C ILE A 77 2.92 -4.85 -12.23
N SER A 78 3.86 -5.63 -12.75
CA SER A 78 3.67 -6.33 -14.01
C SER A 78 3.32 -7.79 -13.75
N CYS A 79 2.72 -8.42 -14.74
CA CYS A 79 2.39 -9.84 -14.65
C CYS A 79 2.98 -10.57 -15.85
N ASP A 80 3.65 -11.66 -15.58
CA ASP A 80 4.26 -12.54 -16.57
C ASP A 80 3.75 -13.96 -16.35
N GLY A 81 4.17 -14.88 -17.21
CA GLY A 81 3.75 -16.26 -17.09
C GLY A 81 2.44 -16.51 -17.79
N THR A 82 1.73 -17.53 -17.35
CA THR A 82 0.46 -17.93 -17.94
C THR A 82 -0.68 -17.63 -16.99
N ASP A 83 -1.92 -17.76 -17.48
CA ASP A 83 -3.09 -17.59 -16.61
C ASP A 83 -3.08 -18.59 -15.45
N GLU A 84 -2.51 -19.76 -15.67
CA GLU A 84 -2.45 -20.81 -14.65
C GLU A 84 -1.29 -20.62 -13.68
N LEU A 85 -0.18 -20.01 -14.16
CA LEU A 85 1.01 -19.77 -13.36
C LEU A 85 1.47 -18.33 -13.59
N PRO A 86 0.74 -17.36 -13.06
CA PRO A 86 1.16 -15.96 -13.20
C PRO A 86 2.28 -15.62 -12.22
N TYR A 87 3.14 -14.69 -12.63
CA TYR A 87 4.22 -14.17 -11.81
C TYR A 87 4.17 -12.66 -11.85
N TYR A 88 4.33 -12.03 -10.69
CA TYR A 88 4.16 -10.58 -10.53
C TYR A 88 5.45 -9.96 -10.05
N GLN A 89 5.74 -8.76 -10.53
CA GLN A 89 6.97 -8.05 -10.18
C GLN A 89 6.70 -6.56 -10.11
N TYR A 90 7.33 -5.91 -9.13
CA TYR A 90 7.20 -4.47 -8.96
C TYR A 90 7.75 -3.73 -10.18
N ILE A 91 7.03 -2.69 -10.60
CA ILE A 91 7.47 -1.81 -11.69
C ILE A 91 7.87 -0.48 -11.09
N SER A 92 9.14 -0.10 -11.25
CA SER A 92 9.59 1.20 -10.82
C SER A 92 9.14 2.25 -11.84
N ARG A 93 8.37 3.24 -11.38
CA ARG A 93 7.91 4.35 -12.21
C ARG A 93 8.14 5.64 -11.46
N SER A 94 8.91 6.55 -12.08
CA SER A 94 9.35 7.77 -11.39
C SER A 94 8.19 8.60 -10.87
N GLU A 95 7.04 8.62 -11.57
CA GLU A 95 5.92 9.46 -11.15
C GLU A 95 5.20 8.94 -9.91
N VAL A 96 5.36 7.65 -9.54
CA VAL A 96 4.71 7.10 -8.35
C VAL A 96 5.67 6.56 -7.31
N ASP A 97 6.93 6.32 -7.67
CA ASP A 97 7.90 5.74 -6.73
C ASP A 97 8.05 6.57 -5.46
N SER A 98 8.04 7.87 -5.60
CA SER A 98 8.17 8.77 -4.44
C SER A 98 7.00 8.56 -3.47
N SER A 99 5.77 8.50 -3.99
CA SER A 99 4.59 8.29 -3.17
C SER A 99 4.61 6.92 -2.49
N ILE A 100 5.03 5.90 -3.23
CA ILE A 100 5.11 4.54 -2.66
C ILE A 100 6.21 4.47 -1.60
N ASN A 101 7.35 5.14 -1.83
CA ASN A 101 8.42 5.20 -0.84
C ASN A 101 7.94 5.88 0.44
N ASP A 102 7.22 6.99 0.30
CA ASP A 102 6.65 7.71 1.45
C ASP A 102 5.65 6.83 2.19
N LEU A 103 4.82 6.12 1.44
CA LEU A 103 3.83 5.23 2.04
C LEU A 103 4.49 4.09 2.80
N ALA A 104 5.52 3.48 2.23
CA ALA A 104 6.25 2.40 2.90
C ALA A 104 6.92 2.90 4.18
N THR A 105 7.51 4.07 4.13
CA THR A 105 8.13 4.68 5.30
C THR A 105 7.08 4.97 6.37
N ALA A 106 5.95 5.55 5.97
CA ALA A 106 4.87 5.86 6.92
C ALA A 106 4.30 4.59 7.53
N TYR A 107 4.17 3.53 6.75
CA TYR A 107 3.63 2.27 7.27
C TYR A 107 4.58 1.66 8.30
N ARG A 108 5.87 1.83 8.11
CA ARG A 108 6.87 1.36 9.08
C ARG A 108 6.87 2.20 10.36
N GLU A 109 6.74 3.52 10.24
CA GLU A 109 6.91 4.45 11.35
C GLU A 109 5.60 4.87 12.01
N PHE A 110 4.51 4.90 11.25
CA PHE A 110 3.21 5.38 11.73
C PHE A 110 2.11 4.40 11.33
N ARG A 111 2.35 3.14 11.62
CA ARG A 111 1.50 2.04 11.13
C ARG A 111 0.03 2.24 11.49
N VAL A 112 -0.25 2.61 12.75
CA VAL A 112 -1.64 2.76 13.20
C VAL A 112 -2.36 3.85 12.42
N LYS A 113 -1.65 4.95 12.12
CA LYS A 113 -2.26 6.04 11.37
C LYS A 113 -2.56 5.65 9.93
N VAL A 114 -1.65 4.89 9.31
CA VAL A 114 -1.85 4.43 7.94
C VAL A 114 -3.05 3.46 7.90
N ILE A 115 -3.09 2.51 8.83
CA ILE A 115 -4.21 1.56 8.91
C ILE A 115 -5.51 2.29 9.15
N GLY A 116 -5.50 3.29 10.05
CA GLY A 116 -6.68 4.08 10.33
C GLY A 116 -7.20 4.82 9.11
N GLN A 117 -6.28 5.35 8.29
CA GLN A 117 -6.69 6.05 7.07
C GLN A 117 -7.33 5.09 6.07
N ILE A 118 -6.79 3.88 5.94
CA ILE A 118 -7.35 2.89 5.03
C ILE A 118 -8.77 2.52 5.47
N PHE A 119 -8.97 2.27 6.75
CA PHE A 119 -10.31 1.94 7.27
C PHE A 119 -11.29 3.09 7.13
N PHE A 120 -10.81 4.31 7.31
CA PHE A 120 -11.66 5.48 7.12
C PHE A 120 -12.20 5.55 5.69
N VAL A 121 -11.33 5.32 4.72
CA VAL A 121 -11.72 5.33 3.31
C VAL A 121 -12.71 4.20 3.01
N GLU A 122 -12.44 3.00 3.52
CA GLU A 122 -13.35 1.86 3.32
C GLU A 122 -14.74 2.14 3.88
N ASN A 123 -14.80 2.69 5.08
CA ASN A 123 -16.09 3.01 5.73
C ASN A 123 -16.86 4.05 4.93
N ASN A 124 -16.16 5.05 4.41
CA ASN A 124 -16.82 6.08 3.60
C ASN A 124 -17.33 5.52 2.29
N ARG A 125 -16.60 4.61 1.68
CA ARG A 125 -17.06 3.95 0.46
C ARG A 125 -18.32 3.13 0.71
N SER A 126 -18.34 2.39 1.82
CA SER A 126 -19.49 1.57 2.17
C SER A 126 -20.72 2.45 2.43
N ALA A 127 -20.54 3.56 3.16
CA ALA A 127 -21.64 4.49 3.43
C ALA A 127 -22.22 5.04 2.12
N LYS A 128 -21.36 5.41 1.19
CA LYS A 128 -21.81 5.93 -0.09
C LYS A 128 -22.60 4.90 -0.89
N ARG A 129 -22.20 3.65 -0.81
CA ARG A 129 -22.87 2.60 -1.57
C ARG A 129 -24.27 2.31 -1.04
N HIS A 130 -24.54 2.60 0.21
CA HIS A 130 -25.84 2.36 0.79
C HIS A 130 -26.85 3.47 0.47
N ASN A 131 -26.38 4.54 -0.11
CA ASN A 131 -27.26 5.64 -0.54
C ASN A 131 -27.65 5.52 -2.02
#